data_89b62688210c3033932be28cf2685138
#
_entry.id   89b62688210c3033932be28cf2685138
#
_cell.length_a   1.000
_cell.length_b   1.000
_cell.length_c   1.000
_cell.angle_alpha   90.00
_cell.angle_beta   90.00
_cell.angle_gamma   90.00
#
_symmetry.space_group_name_H-M   'P 1'
#
loop_
_entity.id
_entity.type
_entity.pdbx_description
1 polymer ?
#
loop_
_entity_poly.entity_id
_entity_poly.type
_entity_poly.pdbx_seq_one_letter_code
_entity_poly.pdbx_strand_id
1 'polypeptide(L)'
;DVYKRQLLPDARRVCCEQELLQFASERRKIEWLSVRVLLYFMLKEDKQIGYSSEGKPFLTDDSFFISISHTKGYVAVILNPKTPVGIDIEQYGKRVHKVFDRFIRPDEQVEAYQGDTTWGGLLHWSAKETVFKCMKNADADLRKLCLSHFIPQKEGTFQVREYATEGQSLFSVGYRICEDFVLTWTSC
;
A
#
# COMPACT_ATOMS: atom_id res chain seq x y z
N ASP A 1 -6.82 4.57 -21.42
CA ASP A 1 -7.35 5.81 -20.88
C ASP A 1 -6.59 7.02 -21.44
N VAL A 2 -7.17 7.61 -22.49
CA VAL A 2 -6.56 8.71 -23.27
C VAL A 2 -6.29 9.94 -22.41
N TYR A 3 -7.20 10.28 -21.50
CA TYR A 3 -7.09 11.47 -20.65
C TYR A 3 -5.90 11.41 -19.67
N LYS A 4 -5.65 10.26 -19.06
CA LYS A 4 -4.52 10.12 -18.11
C LYS A 4 -3.16 10.24 -18.82
N ARG A 5 -3.06 9.75 -20.06
CA ARG A 5 -1.83 9.90 -20.86
C ARG A 5 -1.51 11.36 -21.16
N GLN A 6 -2.54 12.18 -21.42
CA GLN A 6 -2.38 13.62 -21.68
C GLN A 6 -1.81 14.41 -20.49
N LEU A 7 -1.88 13.83 -19.27
CA LEU A 7 -1.32 14.42 -18.06
C LEU A 7 0.18 14.19 -17.89
N LEU A 8 0.78 13.33 -18.72
CA LEU A 8 2.22 13.07 -18.74
C LEU A 8 2.93 13.89 -19.80
N PRO A 9 4.24 14.19 -19.63
CA PRO A 9 5.06 14.81 -20.66
C PRO A 9 5.04 14.04 -21.99
N ASP A 10 5.14 14.74 -23.12
CA ASP A 10 5.01 14.11 -24.46
C ASP A 10 6.03 12.98 -24.69
N ALA A 11 7.27 13.16 -24.27
CA ALA A 11 8.30 12.13 -24.37
C ALA A 11 7.93 10.84 -23.60
N ARG A 12 7.23 10.98 -22.46
CA ARG A 12 6.81 9.85 -21.65
C ARG A 12 5.60 9.12 -22.23
N ARG A 13 4.74 9.82 -22.97
CA ARG A 13 3.54 9.21 -23.60
C ARG A 13 3.90 8.08 -24.55
N VAL A 14 4.93 8.29 -25.39
CA VAL A 14 5.39 7.28 -26.36
C VAL A 14 5.91 6.03 -25.65
N CYS A 15 6.76 6.20 -24.62
CA CYS A 15 7.26 5.08 -23.82
C CYS A 15 6.12 4.31 -23.12
N CYS A 16 5.16 5.05 -22.53
CA CYS A 16 4.01 4.45 -21.86
C CYS A 16 3.15 3.60 -22.80
N GLU A 17 3.01 3.97 -24.08
CA GLU A 17 2.25 3.17 -25.04
C GLU A 17 2.86 1.80 -25.26
N GLN A 18 4.17 1.72 -25.38
CA GLN A 18 4.89 0.45 -25.54
C GLN A 18 4.80 -0.40 -24.25
N GLU A 19 5.01 0.21 -23.09
CA GLU A 19 4.93 -0.48 -21.79
C GLU A 19 3.50 -0.99 -21.51
N LEU A 20 2.46 -0.27 -21.93
CA LEU A 20 1.07 -0.68 -21.76
C LEU A 20 0.67 -1.91 -22.60
N LEU A 21 1.36 -2.17 -23.72
CA LEU A 21 1.07 -3.34 -24.55
C LEU A 21 1.33 -4.69 -23.84
N GLN A 22 2.20 -4.70 -22.81
CA GLN A 22 2.48 -5.90 -22.04
C GLN A 22 1.33 -6.33 -21.11
N PHE A 23 0.36 -5.46 -20.85
CA PHE A 23 -0.77 -5.76 -19.96
C PHE A 23 -2.00 -6.21 -20.76
N ALA A 24 -2.47 -7.42 -20.48
CA ALA A 24 -3.70 -7.96 -21.10
C ALA A 24 -4.98 -7.31 -20.52
N SER A 25 -4.94 -6.81 -19.27
CA SER A 25 -6.10 -6.26 -18.57
C SER A 25 -6.14 -4.73 -18.65
N GLU A 26 -7.24 -4.17 -19.14
CA GLU A 26 -7.47 -2.71 -19.13
C GLU A 26 -7.41 -2.12 -17.72
N ARG A 27 -7.90 -2.85 -16.71
CA ARG A 27 -7.78 -2.43 -15.32
C ARG A 27 -6.31 -2.25 -14.92
N ARG A 28 -5.43 -3.21 -15.25
CA ARG A 28 -3.99 -3.12 -14.95
C ARG A 28 -3.32 -1.97 -15.67
N LYS A 29 -3.71 -1.70 -16.92
CA LYS A 29 -3.22 -0.54 -17.68
C LYS A 29 -3.58 0.78 -16.98
N ILE A 30 -4.83 0.89 -16.50
CA ILE A 30 -5.31 2.07 -15.79
C ILE A 30 -4.58 2.25 -14.45
N GLU A 31 -4.42 1.20 -13.65
CA GLU A 31 -3.68 1.21 -12.38
C GLU A 31 -2.23 1.64 -12.62
N TRP A 32 -1.55 1.01 -13.56
CA TRP A 32 -0.16 1.29 -13.93
C TRP A 32 0.05 2.75 -14.35
N LEU A 33 -0.82 3.25 -15.22
CA LEU A 33 -0.78 4.62 -15.72
C LEU A 33 -1.10 5.64 -14.61
N SER A 34 -2.09 5.33 -13.76
CA SER A 34 -2.48 6.22 -12.65
C SER A 34 -1.36 6.43 -11.65
N VAL A 35 -0.58 5.39 -11.33
CA VAL A 35 0.60 5.50 -10.47
C VAL A 35 1.62 6.47 -11.06
N ARG A 36 1.91 6.40 -12.35
CA ARG A 36 2.90 7.27 -13.02
C ARG A 36 2.43 8.71 -13.11
N VAL A 37 1.16 8.91 -13.41
CA VAL A 37 0.55 10.25 -13.38
C VAL A 37 0.63 10.83 -11.97
N LEU A 38 0.26 10.06 -10.95
CA LEU A 38 0.32 10.50 -9.55
C LEU A 38 1.77 10.86 -9.15
N LEU A 39 2.73 9.99 -9.48
CA LEU A 39 4.15 10.23 -9.21
C LEU A 39 4.65 11.54 -9.88
N TYR A 40 4.30 11.75 -11.14
CA TYR A 40 4.63 12.97 -11.86
C TYR A 40 4.02 14.22 -11.20
N PHE A 41 2.77 14.15 -10.75
CA PHE A 41 2.12 15.25 -10.03
C PHE A 41 2.78 15.55 -8.68
N MET A 42 3.26 14.52 -7.99
CA MET A 42 3.94 14.68 -6.69
C MET A 42 5.33 15.32 -6.83
N LEU A 43 6.12 14.90 -7.82
CA LEU A 43 7.52 15.30 -7.97
C LEU A 43 7.74 16.39 -9.00
N LYS A 44 6.79 16.63 -9.92
CA LYS A 44 6.93 17.50 -11.11
C LYS A 44 8.08 17.07 -12.03
N GLU A 45 8.51 15.83 -11.91
CA GLU A 45 9.59 15.22 -12.68
C GLU A 45 9.13 13.86 -13.19
N ASP A 46 9.63 13.46 -14.35
CA ASP A 46 9.40 12.11 -14.89
C ASP A 46 10.39 11.14 -14.24
N LYS A 47 9.91 10.33 -13.31
CA LYS A 47 10.67 9.29 -12.63
C LYS A 47 10.30 7.91 -13.15
N GLN A 48 11.30 7.08 -13.37
CA GLN A 48 11.09 5.70 -13.79
C GLN A 48 10.98 4.77 -12.60
N ILE A 49 10.00 3.87 -12.64
CA ILE A 49 9.77 2.85 -11.63
C ILE A 49 10.29 1.52 -12.15
N GLY A 50 11.30 0.97 -11.47
CA GLY A 50 11.75 -0.40 -11.62
C GLY A 50 11.08 -1.31 -10.58
N TYR A 51 11.24 -2.63 -10.75
CA TYR A 51 10.75 -3.65 -9.81
C TYR A 51 11.88 -4.63 -9.51
N SER A 52 12.10 -4.94 -8.23
CA SER A 52 13.06 -5.95 -7.81
C SER A 52 12.59 -7.37 -8.22
N SER A 53 13.45 -8.36 -8.02
CA SER A 53 13.10 -9.78 -8.19
C SER A 53 11.93 -10.23 -7.31
N GLU A 54 11.72 -9.56 -6.18
CA GLU A 54 10.60 -9.79 -5.25
C GLU A 54 9.35 -8.98 -5.62
N GLY A 55 9.38 -8.20 -6.71
CA GLY A 55 8.26 -7.36 -7.16
C GLY A 55 8.11 -6.04 -6.41
N LYS A 56 9.07 -5.64 -5.56
CA LYS A 56 9.04 -4.35 -4.85
C LYS A 56 9.40 -3.20 -5.80
N PRO A 57 8.61 -2.12 -5.82
CA PRO A 57 8.92 -0.95 -6.64
C PRO A 57 10.12 -0.17 -6.09
N PHE A 58 10.91 0.39 -6.98
CA PHE A 58 11.97 1.34 -6.67
C PHE A 58 12.08 2.40 -7.78
N LEU A 59 12.60 3.57 -7.46
CA LEU A 59 12.94 4.57 -8.47
C LEU A 59 14.34 4.25 -9.03
N THR A 60 14.49 4.27 -10.36
CA THR A 60 15.74 3.86 -11.01
C THR A 60 16.92 4.84 -10.76
N ASP A 61 16.62 6.04 -10.25
CA ASP A 61 17.61 7.06 -9.86
C ASP A 61 17.87 7.12 -8.36
N ASP A 62 17.31 6.18 -7.59
CA ASP A 62 17.44 6.07 -6.14
C ASP A 62 17.12 7.35 -5.35
N SER A 63 16.36 8.28 -5.95
CA SER A 63 16.05 9.59 -5.33
C SER A 63 15.14 9.50 -4.13
N PHE A 64 14.26 8.49 -4.09
CA PHE A 64 13.30 8.24 -3.01
C PHE A 64 13.06 6.75 -2.83
N PHE A 65 12.80 6.35 -1.60
CA PHE A 65 12.09 5.11 -1.32
C PHE A 65 10.63 5.29 -1.74
N ILE A 66 10.06 4.28 -2.38
CA ILE A 66 8.69 4.31 -2.89
C ILE A 66 7.93 3.08 -2.44
N SER A 67 6.66 3.25 -2.08
CA SER A 67 5.71 2.16 -1.94
C SER A 67 4.42 2.49 -2.69
N ILE A 68 3.80 1.46 -3.25
CA ILE A 68 2.63 1.58 -4.11
C ILE A 68 1.59 0.56 -3.65
N SER A 69 0.34 0.99 -3.60
CA SER A 69 -0.79 0.09 -3.44
C SER A 69 -1.93 0.48 -4.38
N HIS A 70 -2.79 -0.48 -4.70
CA HIS A 70 -3.97 -0.23 -5.51
C HIS A 70 -5.10 -1.19 -5.12
N THR A 71 -6.29 -0.68 -5.12
CA THR A 71 -7.54 -1.45 -5.02
C THR A 71 -8.48 -1.02 -6.13
N LYS A 72 -9.68 -1.57 -6.21
CA LYS A 72 -10.62 -1.23 -7.29
C LYS A 72 -10.94 0.26 -7.30
N GLY A 73 -10.52 0.98 -8.34
CA GLY A 73 -10.78 2.40 -8.54
C GLY A 73 -9.77 3.36 -7.90
N TYR A 74 -8.83 2.85 -7.09
CA TYR A 74 -7.87 3.67 -6.35
C TYR A 74 -6.43 3.21 -6.54
N VAL A 75 -5.53 4.18 -6.51
CA VAL A 75 -4.08 3.96 -6.37
C VAL A 75 -3.55 4.85 -5.25
N ALA A 76 -2.56 4.36 -4.53
CA ALA A 76 -1.85 5.10 -3.49
C ALA A 76 -0.35 4.99 -3.70
N VAL A 77 0.36 6.09 -3.48
CA VAL A 77 1.82 6.18 -3.58
C VAL A 77 2.33 6.96 -2.38
N ILE A 78 3.39 6.46 -1.77
CA ILE A 78 4.16 7.17 -0.74
C ILE A 78 5.63 7.24 -1.15
N LEU A 79 6.28 8.35 -0.82
CA LEU A 79 7.70 8.61 -1.08
C LEU A 79 8.38 9.09 0.19
N ASN A 80 9.63 8.67 0.40
CA ASN A 80 10.50 9.21 1.44
C ASN A 80 11.95 9.26 0.93
N PRO A 81 12.66 10.38 1.08
CA PRO A 81 14.04 10.49 0.59
C PRO A 81 15.08 9.78 1.48
N LYS A 82 14.71 9.35 2.69
CA LYS A 82 15.69 8.91 3.70
C LYS A 82 15.50 7.46 4.16
N THR A 83 14.26 7.01 4.28
CA THR A 83 13.93 5.71 4.89
C THR A 83 12.94 4.94 4.05
N PRO A 84 12.95 3.60 4.11
CA PRO A 84 11.92 2.76 3.51
C PRO A 84 10.52 3.17 3.97
N VAL A 85 9.55 2.96 3.11
CA VAL A 85 8.15 3.31 3.33
C VAL A 85 7.22 2.16 2.94
N GLY A 86 6.07 2.11 3.58
CA GLY A 86 4.98 1.23 3.21
C GLY A 86 3.66 1.99 3.11
N ILE A 87 2.85 1.66 2.14
CA ILE A 87 1.48 2.15 1.99
C ILE A 87 0.58 1.01 1.52
N ASP A 88 -0.63 1.00 2.05
CA ASP A 88 -1.66 0.08 1.58
C ASP A 88 -3.03 0.74 1.55
N ILE A 89 -3.85 0.35 0.56
CA ILE A 89 -5.21 0.83 0.36
C ILE A 89 -6.13 -0.35 0.08
N GLU A 90 -7.20 -0.48 0.88
CA GLU A 90 -8.16 -1.57 0.75
C GLU A 90 -9.58 -1.04 0.67
N GLN A 91 -10.29 -1.41 -0.42
CA GLN A 91 -11.68 -1.06 -0.58
C GLN A 91 -12.56 -1.80 0.44
N TYR A 92 -13.56 -1.11 0.98
CA TYR A 92 -14.55 -1.71 1.86
C TYR A 92 -15.18 -2.96 1.23
N GLY A 93 -15.21 -4.05 2.01
CA GLY A 93 -15.83 -5.28 1.56
C GLY A 93 -15.77 -6.40 2.61
N LYS A 94 -16.92 -7.04 2.82
CA LYS A 94 -17.07 -8.12 3.82
C LYS A 94 -16.24 -9.39 3.52
N ARG A 95 -15.54 -9.44 2.37
CA ARG A 95 -14.64 -10.57 2.04
C ARG A 95 -13.49 -10.71 3.04
N VAL A 96 -13.09 -9.63 3.69
CA VAL A 96 -12.02 -9.65 4.69
C VAL A 96 -12.31 -10.65 5.81
N HIS A 97 -13.56 -10.80 6.25
CA HIS A 97 -13.96 -11.77 7.27
C HIS A 97 -13.66 -13.24 6.89
N LYS A 98 -13.69 -13.55 5.57
CA LYS A 98 -13.43 -14.93 5.09
C LYS A 98 -11.96 -15.33 5.18
N VAL A 99 -11.09 -14.39 5.44
CA VAL A 99 -9.63 -14.61 5.46
C VAL A 99 -9.00 -14.19 6.80
N PHE A 100 -9.78 -13.88 7.82
CA PHE A 100 -9.30 -13.49 9.16
C PHE A 100 -8.27 -14.48 9.69
N ASP A 101 -8.53 -15.78 9.60
CA ASP A 101 -7.63 -16.84 10.07
C ASP A 101 -6.23 -16.80 9.40
N ARG A 102 -6.09 -16.10 8.29
CA ARG A 102 -4.83 -15.99 7.56
C ARG A 102 -3.94 -14.88 8.08
N PHE A 103 -4.49 -13.89 8.80
CA PHE A 103 -3.72 -12.73 9.23
C PHE A 103 -4.04 -12.24 10.65
N ILE A 104 -5.23 -12.50 11.20
CA ILE A 104 -5.54 -12.17 12.60
C ILE A 104 -4.95 -13.24 13.51
N ARG A 105 -4.21 -12.79 14.52
CA ARG A 105 -3.63 -13.65 15.56
C ARG A 105 -4.65 -13.88 16.67
N PRO A 106 -4.52 -14.98 17.43
CA PRO A 106 -5.40 -15.23 18.59
C PRO A 106 -5.31 -14.18 19.71
N ASP A 107 -4.20 -13.46 19.77
CA ASP A 107 -3.93 -12.40 20.74
C ASP A 107 -4.28 -10.98 20.23
N GLU A 108 -4.86 -10.87 19.03
CA GLU A 108 -5.37 -9.61 18.47
C GLU A 108 -6.89 -9.53 18.65
N GLN A 109 -7.36 -8.32 18.93
CA GLN A 109 -8.78 -8.01 19.03
C GLN A 109 -9.18 -7.03 17.92
N VAL A 110 -10.16 -7.43 17.11
CA VAL A 110 -10.69 -6.62 16.02
C VAL A 110 -11.88 -5.81 16.53
N GLU A 111 -11.67 -4.51 16.70
CA GLU A 111 -12.70 -3.57 17.15
C GLU A 111 -13.53 -3.04 15.98
N ALA A 112 -14.79 -2.66 16.27
CA ALA A 112 -15.69 -2.09 15.29
C ALA A 112 -15.48 -0.58 15.13
N TYR A 113 -15.62 -0.07 13.91
CA TYR A 113 -15.82 1.35 13.65
C TYR A 113 -17.28 1.60 13.27
N GLN A 114 -17.95 2.47 14.00
CA GLN A 114 -19.39 2.77 13.83
C GLN A 114 -20.28 1.51 13.85
N GLY A 115 -19.93 0.53 14.70
CA GLY A 115 -20.69 -0.72 14.84
C GLY A 115 -20.38 -1.78 13.77
N ASP A 116 -19.43 -1.56 12.87
CA ASP A 116 -19.05 -2.49 11.81
C ASP A 116 -17.60 -2.96 11.98
N THR A 117 -17.42 -4.24 12.26
CA THR A 117 -16.10 -4.90 12.42
C THR A 117 -15.35 -5.08 11.09
N THR A 118 -16.02 -4.91 9.94
CA THR A 118 -15.37 -4.96 8.62
C THR A 118 -14.25 -3.94 8.53
N TRP A 119 -14.48 -2.73 9.04
CA TRP A 119 -13.48 -1.66 9.05
C TRP A 119 -12.26 -2.01 9.89
N GLY A 120 -12.48 -2.55 11.10
CA GLY A 120 -11.38 -3.03 11.95
C GLY A 120 -10.57 -4.15 11.28
N GLY A 121 -11.25 -5.11 10.66
CA GLY A 121 -10.59 -6.18 9.91
C GLY A 121 -9.77 -5.67 8.74
N LEU A 122 -10.30 -4.70 7.97
CA LEU A 122 -9.57 -4.05 6.87
C LEU A 122 -8.36 -3.26 7.38
N LEU A 123 -8.46 -2.59 8.51
CA LEU A 123 -7.32 -1.90 9.13
C LEU A 123 -6.22 -2.88 9.55
N HIS A 124 -6.57 -4.03 10.13
CA HIS A 124 -5.58 -5.06 10.47
C HIS A 124 -4.89 -5.61 9.22
N TRP A 125 -5.65 -5.95 8.18
CA TRP A 125 -5.11 -6.43 6.91
C TRP A 125 -4.16 -5.40 6.30
N SER A 126 -4.68 -4.19 6.07
CA SER A 126 -3.95 -3.11 5.40
C SER A 126 -2.70 -2.68 6.17
N ALA A 127 -2.75 -2.63 7.51
CA ALA A 127 -1.59 -2.33 8.34
C ALA A 127 -0.48 -3.37 8.22
N LYS A 128 -0.84 -4.65 8.19
CA LYS A 128 0.13 -5.75 8.04
C LYS A 128 0.77 -5.73 6.65
N GLU A 129 -0.01 -5.50 5.59
CA GLU A 129 0.49 -5.29 4.24
C GLU A 129 1.43 -4.07 4.16
N THR A 130 1.07 -2.98 4.83
CA THR A 130 1.90 -1.76 4.90
C THR A 130 3.26 -2.02 5.53
N VAL A 131 3.30 -2.70 6.69
CA VAL A 131 4.55 -3.06 7.37
C VAL A 131 5.34 -4.06 6.53
N PHE A 132 4.69 -5.09 5.98
CA PHE A 132 5.34 -6.07 5.10
C PHE A 132 6.05 -5.41 3.91
N LYS A 133 5.42 -4.42 3.26
CA LYS A 133 6.04 -3.66 2.16
C LYS A 133 7.28 -2.88 2.60
N CYS A 134 7.32 -2.43 3.85
CA CYS A 134 8.42 -1.69 4.45
C CYS A 134 9.61 -2.61 4.82
N MET A 135 9.33 -3.84 5.23
CA MET A 135 10.36 -4.77 5.71
C MET A 135 11.23 -5.28 4.57
N LYS A 136 12.53 -5.49 4.86
CA LYS A 136 13.46 -6.22 3.99
C LYS A 136 13.38 -7.72 4.31
N ASN A 137 13.31 -8.56 3.28
CA ASN A 137 13.36 -10.02 3.41
C ASN A 137 12.32 -10.58 4.40
N ALA A 138 11.12 -10.04 4.42
CA ALA A 138 10.06 -10.51 5.29
C ALA A 138 9.49 -11.84 4.77
N ASP A 139 9.27 -12.78 5.70
CA ASP A 139 8.43 -13.93 5.44
C ASP A 139 6.99 -13.45 5.20
N ALA A 140 6.32 -14.03 4.20
CA ALA A 140 4.97 -13.62 3.79
C ALA A 140 3.86 -13.96 4.80
N ASP A 141 4.18 -14.55 5.95
CA ASP A 141 3.16 -14.87 6.98
C ASP A 141 2.80 -13.60 7.79
N LEU A 142 1.66 -13.00 7.43
CA LEU A 142 1.14 -11.81 8.11
C LEU A 142 0.77 -12.04 9.60
N ARG A 143 0.68 -13.30 10.07
CA ARG A 143 0.51 -13.62 11.48
C ARG A 143 1.79 -13.39 12.29
N LYS A 144 2.92 -13.18 11.64
CA LYS A 144 4.15 -12.70 12.28
C LYS A 144 4.13 -11.20 12.58
N LEU A 145 3.05 -10.50 12.20
CA LEU A 145 2.79 -9.11 12.54
C LEU A 145 1.64 -9.04 13.54
N CYS A 146 1.79 -8.23 14.58
CA CYS A 146 0.79 -8.05 15.64
C CYS A 146 0.49 -6.57 15.84
N LEU A 147 -0.77 -6.18 15.67
CA LEU A 147 -1.22 -4.84 15.99
C LEU A 147 -1.46 -4.73 17.51
N SER A 148 -1.01 -3.61 18.11
CA SER A 148 -1.47 -3.25 19.45
C SER A 148 -2.98 -3.01 19.45
N HIS A 149 -3.64 -3.29 20.57
CA HIS A 149 -5.07 -2.98 20.71
C HIS A 149 -5.32 -1.49 20.47
N PHE A 150 -6.35 -1.19 19.67
CA PHE A 150 -6.79 0.18 19.39
C PHE A 150 -8.30 0.21 19.10
N ILE A 151 -8.92 1.35 19.38
CA ILE A 151 -10.31 1.62 19.01
C ILE A 151 -10.30 2.46 17.75
N PRO A 152 -10.84 1.96 16.61
CA PRO A 152 -10.82 2.68 15.35
C PRO A 152 -11.54 4.03 15.43
N GLN A 153 -10.89 5.06 14.94
CA GLN A 153 -11.43 6.39 14.68
C GLN A 153 -11.40 6.66 13.16
N LYS A 154 -11.90 7.80 12.72
CA LYS A 154 -11.82 8.21 11.31
C LYS A 154 -10.38 8.23 10.79
N GLU A 155 -9.44 8.62 11.65
CA GLU A 155 -7.99 8.57 11.40
C GLU A 155 -7.24 8.45 12.73
N GLY A 156 -6.02 7.96 12.69
CA GLY A 156 -5.19 7.77 13.87
C GLY A 156 -3.89 7.04 13.57
N THR A 157 -3.28 6.54 14.63
CA THR A 157 -2.08 5.71 14.57
C THR A 157 -2.22 4.53 15.52
N PHE A 158 -1.58 3.42 15.18
CA PHE A 158 -1.39 2.27 16.06
C PHE A 158 0.02 1.70 15.88
N GLN A 159 0.42 0.83 16.79
CA GLN A 159 1.71 0.15 16.71
C GLN A 159 1.54 -1.25 16.12
N VAL A 160 2.49 -1.64 15.27
CA VAL A 160 2.59 -3.00 14.73
C VAL A 160 3.95 -3.55 15.11
N ARG A 161 3.98 -4.66 15.85
CA ARG A 161 5.21 -5.40 16.17
C ARG A 161 5.38 -6.54 15.19
N GLU A 162 6.60 -6.66 14.65
CA GLU A 162 6.97 -7.82 13.85
C GLU A 162 7.67 -8.88 14.71
N TYR A 163 7.42 -10.15 14.41
CA TYR A 163 8.03 -11.33 15.03
C TYR A 163 8.71 -12.23 13.99
N ALA A 164 8.93 -11.69 12.79
CA ALA A 164 9.59 -12.41 11.70
C ALA A 164 11.11 -12.37 11.82
N THR A 165 11.66 -11.34 12.50
CA THR A 165 13.10 -11.17 12.71
C THR A 165 13.47 -11.22 14.20
N GLU A 166 14.74 -11.46 14.50
CA GLU A 166 15.24 -11.43 15.89
C GLU A 166 15.07 -10.04 16.54
N GLY A 167 15.10 -8.98 15.74
CA GLY A 167 14.97 -7.60 16.20
C GLY A 167 13.59 -7.21 16.72
N GLN A 168 12.57 -7.93 16.32
CA GLN A 168 11.16 -7.69 16.72
C GLN A 168 10.77 -6.20 16.65
N SER A 169 11.05 -5.57 15.51
CA SER A 169 10.88 -4.14 15.31
C SER A 169 9.44 -3.68 15.55
N LEU A 170 9.29 -2.44 16.02
CA LEU A 170 8.01 -1.81 16.27
C LEU A 170 7.80 -0.69 15.26
N PHE A 171 6.69 -0.76 14.51
CA PHE A 171 6.33 0.20 13.49
C PHE A 171 5.15 1.06 13.95
N SER A 172 5.26 2.37 13.78
CA SER A 172 4.13 3.28 13.96
C SER A 172 3.42 3.42 12.63
N VAL A 173 2.18 2.97 12.55
CA VAL A 173 1.37 2.97 11.32
C VAL A 173 0.25 3.99 11.45
N GLY A 174 0.26 4.99 10.57
CA GLY A 174 -0.86 5.91 10.39
C GLY A 174 -1.98 5.26 9.59
N TYR A 175 -3.22 5.65 9.87
CA TYR A 175 -4.36 5.18 9.11
C TYR A 175 -5.43 6.24 8.91
N ARG A 176 -6.26 6.05 7.87
CA ARG A 176 -7.49 6.81 7.65
C ARG A 176 -8.58 5.89 7.09
N ILE A 177 -9.78 6.00 7.65
CA ILE A 177 -11.01 5.40 7.12
C ILE A 177 -11.70 6.47 6.26
N CYS A 178 -11.89 6.14 4.99
CA CYS A 178 -12.64 6.94 4.02
C CYS A 178 -14.03 6.34 3.80
N GLU A 179 -14.81 6.91 2.90
CA GLU A 179 -16.21 6.49 2.65
C GLU A 179 -16.32 5.02 2.23
N ASP A 180 -15.39 4.55 1.38
CA ASP A 180 -15.42 3.20 0.80
C ASP A 180 -14.06 2.48 0.80
N PHE A 181 -13.05 3.00 1.53
CA PHE A 181 -11.75 2.36 1.66
C PHE A 181 -11.04 2.73 2.98
N VAL A 182 -10.04 1.93 3.35
CA VAL A 182 -9.04 2.28 4.35
C VAL A 182 -7.70 2.54 3.67
N LEU A 183 -6.93 3.45 4.24
CA LEU A 183 -5.55 3.74 3.85
C LEU A 183 -4.66 3.62 5.07
N THR A 184 -3.54 2.91 4.95
CA THR A 184 -2.52 2.80 6.00
C THR A 184 -1.13 3.11 5.45
N TRP A 185 -0.25 3.72 6.26
CA TRP A 185 1.10 4.08 5.84
C TRP A 185 2.08 4.09 7.00
N THR A 186 3.36 3.83 6.70
CA THR A 186 4.47 3.91 7.66
C THR A 186 5.78 4.32 6.98
N SER A 187 6.73 4.80 7.78
CA SER A 187 8.14 4.94 7.42
C SER A 187 8.99 4.17 8.43
N CYS A 188 10.03 3.50 7.95
CA CYS A 188 10.88 2.63 8.75
C CYS A 188 12.21 3.31 9.14
#